data_e0ee6dc97565a0dfc72f89cfcf7bd6ab
#
_entry.id   e0ee6dc97565a0dfc72f89cfcf7bd6ab
#
_cell.length_a   1.000
_cell.length_b   1.000
_cell.length_c   1.000
_cell.angle_alpha   90.00
_cell.angle_beta   90.00
_cell.angle_gamma   90.00
#
_symmetry.space_group_name_H-M   'P 1'
#
loop_
_entity.id
_entity.type
_entity.pdbx_description
1 polymer ?
#
loop_
_entity_poly.entity_id
_entity_poly.type
_entity_poly.pdbx_seq_one_letter_code
_entity_poly.pdbx_strand_id
1 'polypeptide(L)'
;MLQLGTEKIDLTRLPLFQGVESAVLGGAAEWVFYFRDGQKIFTQGEPAESMIIILRGEIQVLSQDMSMVTRRQSDVVGEQGFLSSKACRTADAFARGTVGVLKIPGAVVRGLMETNLQFNRNLLQIVSEKLAEATSDRAYRYRNESRLIAAFGAHLSPEITSRLLSSGEEYGKPRLIDGVVLFADIRGFTSTSMMLPPDQLASELGGYLDEMVKVLLDHHAYVDKFIGDAVMGVWGFPFASDHQASDAFACAKQMVRKAREKKINGAPVQIGVGLIAGRIFCGNVGSGLKKQFTVLGHDVNLAARCESACKDLNASIVLSEAVYNRLLDTERSELTLHPAVSVKGVGDVALYSIGNQEAVDTPQKEGTR
;
A
#
# COMPACT_ATOMS: atom_id res chain seq x y z
N MET A 1 8.40 5.17 51.07
CA MET A 1 8.31 6.54 50.57
C MET A 1 9.67 6.95 50.00
N LEU A 2 9.73 7.26 48.73
CA LEU A 2 10.94 7.70 48.03
C LEU A 2 10.81 9.18 47.67
N GLN A 3 11.86 9.99 47.86
CA GLN A 3 11.85 11.40 47.49
C GLN A 3 12.46 11.58 46.09
N LEU A 4 11.69 12.11 45.16
CA LEU A 4 12.12 12.41 43.78
C LEU A 4 12.03 13.92 43.56
N GLY A 5 13.14 14.65 43.80
CA GLY A 5 13.09 16.11 43.86
C GLY A 5 12.16 16.61 44.96
N THR A 6 11.08 17.32 44.59
CA THR A 6 10.05 17.82 45.48
C THR A 6 8.91 16.82 45.72
N GLU A 7 8.81 15.73 44.96
CA GLU A 7 7.74 14.74 45.02
C GLU A 7 8.10 13.54 45.91
N LYS A 8 7.14 13.07 46.69
CA LYS A 8 7.25 11.84 47.45
C LYS A 8 6.49 10.73 46.75
N ILE A 9 7.20 9.68 46.32
CA ILE A 9 6.63 8.53 45.62
C ILE A 9 6.48 7.37 46.63
N ASP A 10 5.28 6.85 46.70
CA ASP A 10 5.01 5.63 47.46
C ASP A 10 5.23 4.40 46.58
N LEU A 11 6.34 3.71 46.77
CA LEU A 11 6.73 2.56 45.97
C LEU A 11 5.72 1.40 46.07
N THR A 12 4.97 1.28 47.15
CA THR A 12 3.96 0.23 47.30
C THR A 12 2.75 0.41 46.40
N ARG A 13 2.58 1.61 45.82
CA ARG A 13 1.53 1.91 44.85
C ARG A 13 1.93 1.58 43.42
N LEU A 14 3.22 1.33 43.16
CA LEU A 14 3.67 0.93 41.82
C LEU A 14 3.15 -0.49 41.52
N PRO A 15 2.65 -0.77 40.28
CA PRO A 15 2.03 -2.06 39.97
C PRO A 15 2.91 -3.26 40.32
N LEU A 16 4.22 -3.19 40.11
CA LEU A 16 5.16 -4.26 40.40
C LEU A 16 5.24 -4.58 41.91
N PHE A 17 5.06 -3.58 42.79
CA PHE A 17 5.19 -3.72 44.25
C PHE A 17 3.87 -3.69 44.99
N GLN A 18 2.75 -3.70 44.32
CA GLN A 18 1.45 -3.69 44.96
C GLN A 18 1.27 -4.97 45.81
N GLY A 19 1.02 -4.79 47.10
CA GLY A 19 0.88 -5.92 48.06
C GLY A 19 2.19 -6.60 48.46
N VAL A 20 3.35 -6.06 48.06
CA VAL A 20 4.68 -6.51 48.48
C VAL A 20 5.05 -5.77 49.78
N GLU A 21 5.62 -6.49 50.74
CA GLU A 21 6.02 -5.89 52.02
C GLU A 21 7.06 -4.79 51.85
N SER A 22 6.85 -3.64 52.44
CA SER A 22 7.71 -2.45 52.30
C SER A 22 9.15 -2.67 52.81
N ALA A 23 9.36 -3.61 53.73
CA ALA A 23 10.69 -3.97 54.23
C ALA A 23 11.65 -4.44 53.11
N VAL A 24 11.12 -5.07 52.07
CA VAL A 24 11.88 -5.57 50.93
C VAL A 24 12.45 -4.41 50.05
N LEU A 25 11.89 -3.22 50.17
CA LEU A 25 12.27 -2.01 49.45
C LEU A 25 13.27 -1.14 50.22
N GLY A 26 13.86 -1.68 51.30
CA GLY A 26 14.93 -1.02 52.03
C GLY A 26 16.12 -0.67 51.08
N GLY A 27 16.59 0.60 51.12
CA GLY A 27 17.68 1.05 50.22
C GLY A 27 17.24 1.51 48.83
N ALA A 28 15.94 1.50 48.53
CA ALA A 28 15.44 1.90 47.21
C ALA A 28 15.82 3.36 46.79
N ALA A 29 16.17 4.22 47.73
CA ALA A 29 16.64 5.55 47.46
C ALA A 29 17.97 5.56 46.66
N GLU A 30 18.82 4.56 46.83
CA GLU A 30 20.09 4.41 46.15
C GLU A 30 19.91 3.92 44.69
N TRP A 31 18.73 3.47 44.34
CA TRP A 31 18.41 2.96 42.99
C TRP A 31 17.76 3.98 42.08
N VAL A 32 17.67 5.25 42.48
CA VAL A 32 17.10 6.33 41.68
C VAL A 32 18.16 6.91 40.77
N PHE A 33 17.84 6.92 39.43
CA PHE A 33 18.69 7.47 38.41
C PHE A 33 17.92 8.44 37.53
N TYR A 34 18.64 9.40 36.92
CA TYR A 34 18.07 10.38 36.00
C TYR A 34 18.79 10.31 34.66
N PHE A 35 18.01 10.45 33.60
CA PHE A 35 18.49 10.46 32.22
C PHE A 35 18.00 11.71 31.51
N ARG A 36 18.83 12.24 30.61
CA ARG A 36 18.49 13.38 29.75
C ARG A 36 17.85 12.88 28.45
N ASP A 37 17.19 13.80 27.74
CA ASP A 37 16.61 13.52 26.43
C ASP A 37 17.59 12.88 25.47
N GLY A 38 17.16 11.79 24.79
CA GLY A 38 17.98 11.01 23.86
C GLY A 38 19.04 10.13 24.50
N GLN A 39 19.23 10.19 25.83
CA GLN A 39 20.24 9.36 26.51
C GLN A 39 19.82 7.89 26.49
N LYS A 40 20.76 7.02 26.07
CA LYS A 40 20.55 5.57 26.08
C LYS A 40 20.61 5.05 27.52
N ILE A 41 19.62 4.23 27.87
CA ILE A 41 19.45 3.65 29.22
C ILE A 41 20.05 2.26 29.28
N PHE A 42 19.87 1.45 28.22
CA PHE A 42 20.53 0.17 28.00
C PHE A 42 20.50 -0.20 26.51
N THR A 43 21.38 -1.11 26.12
CA THR A 43 21.54 -1.58 24.74
C THR A 43 21.04 -3.02 24.62
N GLN A 44 20.45 -3.34 23.48
CA GLN A 44 20.07 -4.71 23.17
C GLN A 44 21.30 -5.65 23.19
N GLY A 45 21.12 -6.86 23.72
CA GLY A 45 22.18 -7.85 23.89
C GLY A 45 23.03 -7.69 25.16
N GLU A 46 22.98 -6.53 25.84
CA GLU A 46 23.65 -6.37 27.13
C GLU A 46 23.06 -7.30 28.20
N PRO A 47 23.86 -7.74 29.20
CA PRO A 47 23.34 -8.51 30.33
C PRO A 47 22.22 -7.78 31.07
N ALA A 48 21.19 -8.50 31.51
CA ALA A 48 20.08 -7.94 32.27
C ALA A 48 20.45 -7.79 33.75
N GLU A 49 21.24 -6.76 34.06
CA GLU A 49 21.75 -6.51 35.44
C GLU A 49 20.79 -5.72 36.30
N SER A 50 19.71 -5.18 35.76
CA SER A 50 18.72 -4.39 36.50
C SER A 50 17.35 -4.44 35.82
N MET A 51 16.29 -4.23 36.62
CA MET A 51 14.93 -3.95 36.14
C MET A 51 14.62 -2.49 36.43
N ILE A 52 13.91 -1.84 35.50
CA ILE A 52 13.68 -0.40 35.57
C ILE A 52 12.20 -0.12 35.71
N ILE A 53 11.82 0.75 36.65
CA ILE A 53 10.48 1.32 36.74
C ILE A 53 10.57 2.82 36.46
N ILE A 54 9.72 3.33 35.59
CA ILE A 54 9.67 4.75 35.25
C ILE A 54 8.93 5.49 36.35
N LEU A 55 9.64 6.38 37.04
CA LEU A 55 9.06 7.22 38.11
C LEU A 55 8.52 8.53 37.55
N ARG A 56 9.17 9.06 36.46
CA ARG A 56 8.78 10.28 35.78
C ARG A 56 9.31 10.28 34.35
N GLY A 57 8.56 10.86 33.40
CA GLY A 57 8.96 10.97 32.01
C GLY A 57 8.57 9.77 31.18
N GLU A 58 9.20 9.60 30.01
CA GLU A 58 8.89 8.54 29.06
C GLU A 58 10.19 7.85 28.60
N ILE A 59 10.10 6.53 28.33
CA ILE A 59 11.18 5.74 27.75
C ILE A 59 10.70 5.18 26.40
N GLN A 60 11.51 5.38 25.35
CA GLN A 60 11.32 4.75 24.05
C GLN A 60 12.09 3.44 24.03
N VAL A 61 11.39 2.34 23.73
CA VAL A 61 11.96 0.99 23.60
C VAL A 61 11.91 0.62 22.12
N LEU A 62 13.08 0.35 21.53
CA LEU A 62 13.27 -0.01 20.12
C LEU A 62 13.69 -1.47 20.01
N SER A 63 12.84 -2.29 19.40
CA SER A 63 13.11 -3.72 19.15
C SER A 63 13.81 -3.98 17.82
N GLN A 64 14.26 -5.22 17.57
CA GLN A 64 14.99 -5.62 16.36
C GLN A 64 14.22 -5.40 15.07
N ASP A 65 12.91 -5.52 15.11
CA ASP A 65 12.00 -5.28 13.97
C ASP A 65 11.73 -3.78 13.71
N MET A 66 12.55 -2.90 14.33
CA MET A 66 12.41 -1.44 14.28
C MET A 66 11.08 -0.92 14.84
N SER A 67 10.32 -1.74 15.56
CA SER A 67 9.12 -1.27 16.26
C SER A 67 9.52 -0.47 17.50
N MET A 68 8.97 0.73 17.62
CA MET A 68 9.20 1.65 18.73
C MET A 68 7.97 1.72 19.60
N VAL A 69 8.14 1.43 20.89
CA VAL A 69 7.09 1.52 21.90
C VAL A 69 7.48 2.54 22.95
N THR A 70 6.57 3.45 23.28
CA THR A 70 6.77 4.43 24.37
C THR A 70 6.20 3.87 25.66
N ARG A 71 7.02 3.83 26.71
CA ARG A 71 6.65 3.45 28.07
C ARG A 71 6.62 4.69 28.97
N ARG A 72 5.67 4.74 29.88
CA ARG A 72 5.35 5.91 30.69
C ARG A 72 5.53 5.65 32.19
N GLN A 73 5.21 6.64 32.98
CA GLN A 73 5.25 6.55 34.45
C GLN A 73 4.53 5.28 34.95
N SER A 74 5.14 4.62 35.93
CA SER A 74 4.76 3.34 36.53
C SER A 74 5.01 2.10 35.65
N ASP A 75 5.38 2.24 34.36
CA ASP A 75 5.75 1.11 33.54
C ASP A 75 7.08 0.49 33.99
N VAL A 76 7.18 -0.82 33.81
CA VAL A 76 8.41 -1.60 33.99
C VAL A 76 9.11 -1.77 32.65
N VAL A 77 10.43 -1.66 32.60
CA VAL A 77 11.25 -1.86 31.39
C VAL A 77 12.43 -2.76 31.72
N GLY A 78 12.78 -3.66 30.79
CA GLY A 78 13.89 -4.60 30.93
C GLY A 78 13.55 -5.88 31.74
N GLU A 79 12.28 -6.11 32.04
CA GLU A 79 11.77 -7.29 32.70
C GLU A 79 11.99 -8.58 31.90
N GLN A 80 11.92 -8.48 30.57
CA GLN A 80 12.08 -9.63 29.69
C GLN A 80 13.45 -10.32 29.84
N GLY A 81 14.50 -9.54 30.13
CA GLY A 81 15.82 -10.08 30.37
C GLY A 81 15.92 -10.98 31.62
N PHE A 82 15.00 -10.84 32.59
CA PHE A 82 14.92 -11.71 33.76
C PHE A 82 14.07 -12.96 33.53
N LEU A 83 13.16 -12.90 32.56
CA LEU A 83 12.24 -13.99 32.20
C LEU A 83 12.78 -14.83 31.03
N SER A 84 13.78 -14.31 30.30
CA SER A 84 14.39 -15.00 29.17
C SER A 84 15.55 -15.91 29.64
N SER A 85 15.66 -17.09 29.05
CA SER A 85 16.80 -18.00 29.26
C SER A 85 18.16 -17.40 28.87
N LYS A 86 18.16 -16.38 27.99
CA LYS A 86 19.40 -15.69 27.53
C LYS A 86 19.89 -14.64 28.54
N ALA A 87 19.09 -14.25 29.52
CA ALA A 87 19.39 -13.25 30.54
C ALA A 87 20.00 -11.94 30.01
N CYS A 88 19.58 -11.49 28.81
CA CYS A 88 20.05 -10.28 28.14
C CYS A 88 18.91 -9.35 27.78
N ARG A 89 19.25 -8.08 27.47
CA ARG A 89 18.31 -7.08 26.97
C ARG A 89 17.76 -7.50 25.60
N THR A 90 16.44 -7.39 25.42
CA THR A 90 15.73 -7.77 24.18
C THR A 90 15.55 -6.61 23.21
N ALA A 91 15.83 -5.36 23.67
CA ALA A 91 15.65 -4.13 22.91
C ALA A 91 16.61 -3.04 23.40
N ASP A 92 16.77 -1.97 22.63
CA ASP A 92 17.37 -0.70 23.06
C ASP A 92 16.36 0.14 23.84
N ALA A 93 16.82 0.93 24.82
CA ALA A 93 15.97 1.88 25.54
C ALA A 93 16.61 3.26 25.61
N PHE A 94 15.81 4.30 25.31
CA PHE A 94 16.23 5.71 25.26
C PHE A 94 15.28 6.56 26.10
N ALA A 95 15.83 7.54 26.79
CA ALA A 95 15.05 8.54 27.50
C ALA A 95 14.40 9.54 26.52
N ARG A 96 13.14 9.90 26.75
CA ARG A 96 12.44 10.97 26.06
C ARG A 96 12.10 12.08 27.04
N GLY A 97 12.74 13.24 26.84
CA GLY A 97 12.75 14.30 27.84
C GLY A 97 13.60 13.96 29.05
N THR A 98 13.34 14.61 30.18
CA THR A 98 13.99 14.27 31.47
C THR A 98 13.27 13.09 32.11
N VAL A 99 13.96 11.97 32.30
CA VAL A 99 13.40 10.73 32.83
C VAL A 99 14.02 10.40 34.18
N GLY A 100 13.17 10.18 35.18
CA GLY A 100 13.56 9.64 36.47
C GLY A 100 13.12 8.19 36.59
N VAL A 101 14.02 7.30 36.98
CA VAL A 101 13.75 5.86 37.05
C VAL A 101 14.18 5.26 38.39
N LEU A 102 13.53 4.17 38.78
CA LEU A 102 14.02 3.26 39.80
C LEU A 102 14.72 2.09 39.10
N LYS A 103 16.04 2.00 39.23
CA LYS A 103 16.88 0.94 38.62
C LYS A 103 17.17 -0.14 39.65
N ILE A 104 16.34 -1.16 39.72
CA ILE A 104 16.40 -2.22 40.71
C ILE A 104 17.53 -3.19 40.37
N PRO A 105 18.51 -3.43 41.24
CA PRO A 105 19.61 -4.36 40.96
C PRO A 105 19.11 -5.77 40.64
N GLY A 106 19.74 -6.44 39.68
CA GLY A 106 19.33 -7.77 39.25
C GLY A 106 19.37 -8.85 40.35
N ALA A 107 20.29 -8.72 41.33
CA ALA A 107 20.32 -9.62 42.50
C ALA A 107 19.04 -9.49 43.34
N VAL A 108 18.55 -8.25 43.53
CA VAL A 108 17.30 -7.98 44.27
C VAL A 108 16.11 -8.54 43.51
N VAL A 109 16.05 -8.30 42.17
CA VAL A 109 14.97 -8.85 41.36
C VAL A 109 14.92 -10.36 41.41
N ARG A 110 16.05 -11.06 41.25
CA ARG A 110 16.12 -12.53 41.35
C ARG A 110 15.70 -13.03 42.72
N GLY A 111 16.21 -12.41 43.78
CA GLY A 111 15.82 -12.78 45.14
C GLY A 111 14.30 -12.63 45.39
N LEU A 112 13.68 -11.56 44.86
CA LEU A 112 12.23 -11.37 44.90
C LEU A 112 11.47 -12.42 44.08
N MET A 113 11.98 -12.77 42.91
CA MET A 113 11.38 -13.81 42.07
C MET A 113 11.42 -15.18 42.73
N GLU A 114 12.44 -15.46 43.54
CA GLU A 114 12.58 -16.75 44.26
C GLU A 114 11.72 -16.81 45.51
N THR A 115 11.54 -15.68 46.19
CA THR A 115 10.98 -15.70 47.58
C THR A 115 9.60 -15.03 47.71
N ASN A 116 9.20 -14.17 46.75
CA ASN A 116 7.99 -13.36 46.89
C ASN A 116 6.92 -13.69 45.87
N LEU A 117 5.91 -14.43 46.25
CA LEU A 117 4.82 -14.85 45.36
C LEU A 117 4.02 -13.65 44.79
N GLN A 118 3.82 -12.60 45.61
CA GLN A 118 3.06 -11.43 45.16
C GLN A 118 3.82 -10.63 44.11
N PHE A 119 5.14 -10.48 44.29
CA PHE A 119 5.99 -9.88 43.27
C PHE A 119 5.90 -10.64 41.94
N ASN A 120 5.98 -11.98 41.97
CA ASN A 120 5.85 -12.80 40.77
C ASN A 120 4.49 -12.68 40.10
N ARG A 121 3.40 -12.62 40.87
CA ARG A 121 2.05 -12.39 40.31
C ARG A 121 1.96 -11.04 39.60
N ASN A 122 2.47 -9.99 40.24
CA ASN A 122 2.46 -8.64 39.68
C ASN A 122 3.31 -8.59 38.39
N LEU A 123 4.50 -9.21 38.40
CA LEU A 123 5.37 -9.29 37.22
C LEU A 123 4.71 -10.04 36.06
N LEU A 124 4.07 -11.20 36.32
CA LEU A 124 3.34 -11.97 35.33
C LEU A 124 2.14 -11.18 34.77
N GLN A 125 1.43 -10.44 35.58
CA GLN A 125 0.34 -9.59 35.13
C GLN A 125 0.84 -8.50 34.22
N ILE A 126 1.90 -7.78 34.55
CA ILE A 126 2.52 -6.74 33.72
C ILE A 126 2.96 -7.31 32.37
N VAL A 127 3.59 -8.48 32.37
CA VAL A 127 4.03 -9.12 31.10
C VAL A 127 2.85 -9.59 30.27
N SER A 128 1.80 -10.13 30.90
CA SER A 128 0.57 -10.54 30.19
C SER A 128 -0.14 -9.36 29.54
N GLU A 129 -0.24 -8.22 30.23
CA GLU A 129 -0.83 -6.99 29.69
C GLU A 129 -0.03 -6.47 28.49
N LYS A 130 1.30 -6.45 28.58
CA LYS A 130 2.18 -6.06 27.46
C LYS A 130 2.06 -7.00 26.26
N LEU A 131 1.92 -8.30 26.51
CA LEU A 131 1.73 -9.29 25.45
C LEU A 131 0.36 -9.10 24.75
N ALA A 132 -0.69 -8.83 25.52
CA ALA A 132 -2.02 -8.53 24.98
C ALA A 132 -2.00 -7.25 24.12
N GLU A 133 -1.32 -6.18 24.59
CA GLU A 133 -1.11 -4.94 23.85
C GLU A 133 -0.40 -5.20 22.51
N ALA A 134 0.74 -5.89 22.53
CA ALA A 134 1.51 -6.22 21.34
C ALA A 134 0.72 -7.10 20.33
N THR A 135 -0.10 -8.02 20.84
CA THR A 135 -0.96 -8.88 20.00
C THR A 135 -2.07 -8.08 19.34
N SER A 136 -2.69 -7.14 20.07
CA SER A 136 -3.71 -6.22 19.53
C SER A 136 -3.14 -5.32 18.45
N ASP A 137 -1.95 -4.78 18.66
CA ASP A 137 -1.27 -3.93 17.68
C ASP A 137 -0.91 -4.71 16.39
N ARG A 138 -0.44 -5.94 16.53
CA ARG A 138 -0.21 -6.84 15.38
C ARG A 138 -1.50 -7.13 14.62
N ALA A 139 -2.58 -7.45 15.30
CA ALA A 139 -3.88 -7.71 14.69
C ALA A 139 -4.46 -6.47 14.01
N TYR A 140 -4.21 -5.27 14.55
CA TYR A 140 -4.60 -4.00 13.92
C TYR A 140 -3.80 -3.73 12.65
N ARG A 141 -2.47 -3.90 12.68
CA ARG A 141 -1.59 -3.76 11.48
C ARG A 141 -2.00 -4.74 10.40
N TYR A 142 -2.18 -6.02 10.73
CA TYR A 142 -2.61 -7.05 9.77
C TYR A 142 -3.97 -6.73 9.14
N ARG A 143 -4.95 -6.24 9.93
CA ARG A 143 -6.26 -5.82 9.39
C ARG A 143 -6.16 -4.61 8.47
N ASN A 144 -5.32 -3.63 8.80
CA ASN A 144 -5.10 -2.48 7.94
C ASN A 144 -4.38 -2.86 6.65
N GLU A 145 -3.36 -3.70 6.72
CA GLU A 145 -2.67 -4.25 5.54
C GLU A 145 -3.64 -5.02 4.63
N SER A 146 -4.46 -5.90 5.21
CA SER A 146 -5.49 -6.63 4.46
C SER A 146 -6.52 -5.72 3.81
N ARG A 147 -6.93 -4.63 4.49
CA ARG A 147 -7.83 -3.62 3.91
C ARG A 147 -7.19 -2.85 2.77
N LEU A 148 -5.91 -2.51 2.89
CA LEU A 148 -5.14 -1.87 1.82
C LEU A 148 -5.02 -2.82 0.62
N ILE A 149 -4.65 -4.07 0.84
CA ILE A 149 -4.58 -5.09 -0.21
C ILE A 149 -5.94 -5.23 -0.92
N ALA A 150 -7.04 -5.29 -0.17
CA ALA A 150 -8.38 -5.38 -0.76
C ALA A 150 -8.77 -4.12 -1.55
N ALA A 151 -8.38 -2.94 -1.08
CA ALA A 151 -8.64 -1.68 -1.77
C ALA A 151 -7.82 -1.53 -3.06
N PHE A 152 -6.59 -2.03 -3.08
CA PHE A 152 -5.70 -1.93 -4.24
C PHE A 152 -5.82 -3.12 -5.20
N GLY A 153 -6.16 -4.30 -4.69
CA GLY A 153 -6.33 -5.50 -5.50
C GLY A 153 -7.44 -5.41 -6.54
N ALA A 154 -8.37 -4.44 -6.39
CA ALA A 154 -9.37 -4.12 -7.40
C ALA A 154 -8.80 -3.31 -8.59
N HIS A 155 -7.60 -2.72 -8.45
CA HIS A 155 -7.01 -1.81 -9.43
C HIS A 155 -5.63 -2.22 -9.94
N LEU A 156 -4.95 -3.10 -9.22
CA LEU A 156 -3.57 -3.52 -9.49
C LEU A 156 -3.44 -5.04 -9.48
N SER A 157 -2.49 -5.57 -10.26
CA SER A 157 -2.14 -6.99 -10.16
C SER A 157 -1.57 -7.33 -8.77
N PRO A 158 -1.68 -8.60 -8.31
CA PRO A 158 -1.13 -9.02 -7.02
C PRO A 158 0.36 -8.72 -6.84
N GLU A 159 1.15 -8.86 -7.92
CA GLU A 159 2.60 -8.59 -7.93
C GLU A 159 2.89 -7.11 -7.68
N ILE A 160 2.18 -6.22 -8.38
CA ILE A 160 2.33 -4.77 -8.22
C ILE A 160 1.86 -4.34 -6.83
N THR A 161 0.76 -4.91 -6.34
CA THR A 161 0.24 -4.64 -4.98
C THR A 161 1.27 -5.05 -3.92
N SER A 162 1.85 -6.24 -4.02
CA SER A 162 2.88 -6.73 -3.10
C SER A 162 4.12 -5.85 -3.12
N ARG A 163 4.58 -5.44 -4.31
CA ARG A 163 5.72 -4.54 -4.47
C ARG A 163 5.46 -3.16 -3.88
N LEU A 164 4.26 -2.62 -4.04
CA LEU A 164 3.85 -1.33 -3.47
C LEU A 164 3.86 -1.37 -1.93
N LEU A 165 3.34 -2.45 -1.33
CA LEU A 165 3.33 -2.63 0.11
C LEU A 165 4.74 -2.76 0.71
N SER A 166 5.66 -3.39 -0.04
CA SER A 166 7.05 -3.58 0.41
C SER A 166 7.93 -2.35 0.20
N SER A 167 7.60 -1.45 -0.73
CA SER A 167 8.40 -0.27 -1.07
C SER A 167 8.37 0.84 0.00
N GLY A 168 7.37 0.85 0.88
CA GLY A 168 7.14 1.94 1.84
C GLY A 168 6.71 3.26 1.20
N GLU A 169 6.43 3.28 -0.11
CA GLU A 169 5.96 4.48 -0.80
C GLU A 169 4.55 4.86 -0.32
N GLU A 170 4.34 6.15 -0.06
CA GLU A 170 3.01 6.67 0.27
C GLU A 170 2.12 6.70 -0.98
N TYR A 171 1.22 5.72 -1.05
CA TYR A 171 0.16 5.69 -2.05
C TYR A 171 -0.78 6.89 -1.88
N GLY A 172 -1.09 7.54 -3.01
CA GLY A 172 -2.04 8.67 -3.03
C GLY A 172 -1.41 10.05 -2.96
N LYS A 173 -0.10 10.19 -2.80
CA LYS A 173 0.56 11.48 -2.99
C LYS A 173 0.42 11.93 -4.46
N PRO A 174 -0.03 13.16 -4.68
CA PRO A 174 -0.10 13.74 -6.02
C PRO A 174 1.29 13.78 -6.67
N ARG A 175 1.41 13.25 -7.89
CA ARG A 175 2.66 13.29 -8.66
C ARG A 175 2.40 13.38 -10.17
N LEU A 176 3.35 13.96 -10.90
CA LEU A 176 3.38 13.87 -12.36
C LEU A 176 4.19 12.64 -12.74
N ILE A 177 3.61 11.81 -13.59
CA ILE A 177 4.26 10.63 -14.15
C ILE A 177 4.35 10.74 -15.66
N ASP A 178 5.36 10.12 -16.26
CA ASP A 178 5.38 9.82 -17.67
C ASP A 178 4.73 8.45 -17.86
N GLY A 179 3.54 8.43 -18.46
CA GLY A 179 2.70 7.25 -18.51
C GLY A 179 2.02 7.04 -19.84
N VAL A 180 1.40 5.87 -19.99
CA VAL A 180 0.52 5.54 -21.11
C VAL A 180 -0.90 5.38 -20.57
N VAL A 181 -1.88 5.96 -21.26
CA VAL A 181 -3.30 5.85 -20.95
C VAL A 181 -4.01 5.12 -22.07
N LEU A 182 -4.84 4.16 -21.69
CA LEU A 182 -5.72 3.41 -22.58
C LEU A 182 -7.17 3.73 -22.26
N PHE A 183 -7.97 4.01 -23.26
CA PHE A 183 -9.43 3.95 -23.23
C PHE A 183 -9.91 2.87 -24.17
N ALA A 184 -10.85 2.03 -23.72
CA ALA A 184 -11.52 1.06 -24.60
C ALA A 184 -13.03 1.18 -24.38
N ASP A 185 -13.80 1.28 -25.46
CA ASP A 185 -15.25 1.47 -25.43
C ASP A 185 -15.96 0.54 -26.42
N ILE A 186 -17.19 0.13 -26.10
CA ILE A 186 -17.97 -0.81 -26.93
C ILE A 186 -18.65 -0.04 -28.07
N ARG A 187 -18.46 -0.52 -29.28
CA ARG A 187 -19.10 0.08 -30.44
C ARG A 187 -20.61 -0.14 -30.45
N GLY A 188 -21.33 0.97 -30.53
CA GLY A 188 -22.77 0.94 -30.62
C GLY A 188 -23.50 0.53 -29.34
N PHE A 189 -22.80 0.56 -28.19
CA PHE A 189 -23.38 0.15 -26.90
C PHE A 189 -24.68 0.90 -26.53
N THR A 190 -24.73 2.22 -26.76
CA THR A 190 -25.94 3.03 -26.49
C THR A 190 -27.18 2.46 -27.16
N SER A 191 -27.08 2.01 -28.41
CA SER A 191 -28.20 1.41 -29.14
C SER A 191 -28.54 0.02 -28.61
N THR A 192 -27.53 -0.78 -28.29
CA THR A 192 -27.68 -2.14 -27.77
C THR A 192 -28.28 -2.12 -26.36
N SER A 193 -27.88 -1.19 -25.52
CA SER A 193 -28.37 -1.05 -24.14
C SER A 193 -29.87 -0.74 -24.03
N MET A 194 -30.44 -0.07 -25.05
CA MET A 194 -31.86 0.22 -25.09
C MET A 194 -32.72 -1.02 -25.45
N MET A 195 -32.11 -2.10 -25.95
CA MET A 195 -32.82 -3.30 -26.41
C MET A 195 -32.87 -4.40 -25.35
N LEU A 196 -32.12 -4.27 -24.27
CA LEU A 196 -31.99 -5.31 -23.23
C LEU A 196 -32.67 -4.89 -21.92
N PRO A 197 -33.28 -5.85 -21.18
CA PRO A 197 -33.65 -5.62 -19.79
C PRO A 197 -32.42 -5.22 -18.93
N PRO A 198 -32.58 -4.32 -17.95
CA PRO A 198 -31.44 -3.78 -17.17
C PRO A 198 -30.61 -4.85 -16.43
N ASP A 199 -31.22 -5.89 -15.94
CA ASP A 199 -30.58 -7.02 -15.25
C ASP A 199 -29.75 -7.87 -16.21
N GLN A 200 -30.25 -8.16 -17.39
CA GLN A 200 -29.52 -8.87 -18.43
C GLN A 200 -28.35 -8.02 -18.94
N LEU A 201 -28.59 -6.73 -19.21
CA LEU A 201 -27.55 -5.80 -19.62
C LEU A 201 -26.41 -5.73 -18.59
N ALA A 202 -26.76 -5.61 -17.29
CA ALA A 202 -25.77 -5.57 -16.22
C ALA A 202 -24.94 -6.86 -16.14
N SER A 203 -25.57 -8.02 -16.33
CA SER A 203 -24.88 -9.32 -16.31
C SER A 203 -23.94 -9.48 -17.52
N GLU A 204 -24.40 -9.15 -18.73
CA GLU A 204 -23.61 -9.32 -19.96
C GLU A 204 -22.45 -8.31 -20.02
N LEU A 205 -22.70 -7.04 -19.62
CA LEU A 205 -21.68 -6.00 -19.47
C LEU A 205 -20.65 -6.37 -18.40
N GLY A 206 -21.12 -6.88 -17.24
CA GLY A 206 -20.23 -7.34 -16.18
C GLY A 206 -19.25 -8.41 -16.65
N GLY A 207 -19.75 -9.42 -17.38
CA GLY A 207 -18.90 -10.48 -17.94
C GLY A 207 -17.91 -10.00 -19.00
N TYR A 208 -18.23 -8.92 -19.72
CA TYR A 208 -17.28 -8.25 -20.63
C TYR A 208 -16.22 -7.45 -19.83
N LEU A 209 -16.66 -6.64 -18.86
CA LEU A 209 -15.74 -5.81 -18.06
C LEU A 209 -14.76 -6.66 -17.25
N ASP A 210 -15.21 -7.79 -16.69
CA ASP A 210 -14.34 -8.74 -15.98
C ASP A 210 -13.20 -9.26 -16.87
N GLU A 211 -13.49 -9.56 -18.13
CA GLU A 211 -12.48 -10.01 -19.09
C GLU A 211 -11.50 -8.87 -19.45
N MET A 212 -12.03 -7.65 -19.65
CA MET A 212 -11.17 -6.49 -19.97
C MET A 212 -10.25 -6.13 -18.80
N VAL A 213 -10.76 -6.18 -17.57
CA VAL A 213 -9.95 -5.97 -16.35
C VAL A 213 -8.85 -7.02 -16.24
N LYS A 214 -9.18 -8.29 -16.49
CA LYS A 214 -8.19 -9.37 -16.46
C LYS A 214 -7.07 -9.11 -17.44
N VAL A 215 -7.38 -8.75 -18.68
CA VAL A 215 -6.38 -8.44 -19.71
C VAL A 215 -5.51 -7.24 -19.28
N LEU A 216 -6.12 -6.18 -18.72
CA LEU A 216 -5.36 -5.03 -18.21
C LEU A 216 -4.37 -5.42 -17.10
N LEU A 217 -4.83 -6.22 -16.12
CA LEU A 217 -4.00 -6.67 -15.01
C LEU A 217 -2.87 -7.63 -15.46
N ASP A 218 -3.15 -8.52 -16.40
CA ASP A 218 -2.17 -9.44 -16.99
C ASP A 218 -1.05 -8.67 -17.74
N HIS A 219 -1.36 -7.47 -18.24
CA HIS A 219 -0.39 -6.54 -18.86
C HIS A 219 0.10 -5.44 -17.91
N HIS A 220 0.01 -5.63 -16.59
CA HIS A 220 0.55 -4.75 -15.55
C HIS A 220 -0.04 -3.32 -15.54
N ALA A 221 -1.24 -3.12 -16.11
CA ALA A 221 -1.95 -1.85 -16.04
C ALA A 221 -2.49 -1.58 -14.64
N TYR A 222 -2.54 -0.31 -14.27
CA TYR A 222 -3.45 0.18 -13.25
C TYR A 222 -4.82 0.38 -13.87
N VAL A 223 -5.85 -0.29 -13.36
CA VAL A 223 -7.25 -0.09 -13.78
C VAL A 223 -7.80 1.12 -13.03
N ASP A 224 -8.02 2.23 -13.75
CA ASP A 224 -8.43 3.49 -13.10
C ASP A 224 -9.91 3.49 -12.75
N LYS A 225 -10.77 3.35 -13.76
CA LYS A 225 -12.24 3.35 -13.60
C LYS A 225 -12.96 2.81 -14.82
N PHE A 226 -14.28 2.62 -14.63
CA PHE A 226 -15.25 2.46 -15.71
C PHE A 226 -15.99 3.77 -15.95
N ILE A 227 -16.30 4.07 -17.20
CA ILE A 227 -17.12 5.23 -17.61
C ILE A 227 -18.20 4.70 -18.54
N GLY A 228 -19.36 4.29 -17.95
CA GLY A 228 -20.36 3.52 -18.69
C GLY A 228 -19.84 2.14 -19.05
N ASP A 229 -19.74 1.84 -20.35
CA ASP A 229 -19.16 0.64 -20.92
C ASP A 229 -17.66 0.78 -21.24
N ALA A 230 -17.11 1.99 -21.12
CA ALA A 230 -15.68 2.21 -21.32
C ALA A 230 -14.88 1.80 -20.09
N VAL A 231 -13.68 1.26 -20.34
CA VAL A 231 -12.67 0.95 -19.31
C VAL A 231 -11.41 1.78 -19.57
N MET A 232 -10.80 2.25 -18.48
CA MET A 232 -9.58 3.05 -18.52
C MET A 232 -8.45 2.32 -17.80
N GLY A 233 -7.34 2.13 -18.50
CA GLY A 233 -6.09 1.57 -18.01
C GLY A 233 -4.93 2.55 -18.08
N VAL A 234 -3.97 2.43 -17.16
CA VAL A 234 -2.82 3.33 -17.06
C VAL A 234 -1.54 2.53 -16.79
N TRP A 235 -0.46 2.84 -17.51
CA TRP A 235 0.89 2.37 -17.24
C TRP A 235 1.80 3.52 -16.79
N GLY A 236 2.89 3.19 -16.10
CA GLY A 236 3.77 4.18 -15.47
C GLY A 236 3.40 4.47 -14.01
N PHE A 237 2.33 3.86 -13.51
CA PHE A 237 1.89 3.89 -12.12
C PHE A 237 1.55 2.48 -11.63
N PRO A 238 1.88 2.09 -10.38
CA PRO A 238 2.64 2.87 -9.39
C PRO A 238 4.14 2.98 -9.72
N PHE A 239 4.65 2.12 -10.60
CA PHE A 239 6.05 2.08 -11.02
C PHE A 239 6.17 2.28 -12.54
N ALA A 240 7.15 3.09 -12.94
CA ALA A 240 7.49 3.23 -14.35
C ALA A 240 8.23 1.99 -14.87
N SER A 241 8.03 1.70 -16.17
CA SER A 241 8.72 0.65 -16.92
C SER A 241 9.14 1.19 -18.28
N ASP A 242 10.31 0.79 -18.77
CA ASP A 242 10.77 1.14 -20.13
C ASP A 242 9.90 0.48 -21.22
N HIS A 243 9.15 -0.57 -20.87
CA HIS A 243 8.29 -1.32 -21.81
C HIS A 243 6.81 -0.92 -21.73
N GLN A 244 6.45 0.11 -20.99
CA GLN A 244 5.05 0.48 -20.75
C GLN A 244 4.24 0.74 -22.03
N ALA A 245 4.85 1.25 -23.09
CA ALA A 245 4.16 1.48 -24.36
C ALA A 245 3.89 0.17 -25.11
N SER A 246 4.86 -0.75 -25.16
CA SER A 246 4.72 -2.08 -25.75
C SER A 246 3.72 -2.93 -24.96
N ASP A 247 3.75 -2.86 -23.63
CA ASP A 247 2.77 -3.56 -22.77
C ASP A 247 1.35 -3.05 -23.02
N ALA A 248 1.16 -1.73 -23.11
CA ALA A 248 -0.13 -1.12 -23.42
C ALA A 248 -0.64 -1.48 -24.82
N PHE A 249 0.25 -1.53 -25.80
CA PHE A 249 -0.09 -1.90 -27.18
C PHE A 249 -0.45 -3.39 -27.28
N ALA A 250 0.31 -4.27 -26.66
CA ALA A 250 0.00 -5.70 -26.57
C ALA A 250 -1.34 -5.94 -25.84
N CYS A 251 -1.58 -5.20 -24.75
CA CYS A 251 -2.85 -5.21 -24.04
C CYS A 251 -4.02 -4.82 -24.96
N ALA A 252 -3.90 -3.72 -25.71
CA ALA A 252 -4.93 -3.25 -26.64
C ALA A 252 -5.28 -4.32 -27.70
N LYS A 253 -4.28 -4.98 -28.30
CA LYS A 253 -4.48 -6.08 -29.25
C LYS A 253 -5.21 -7.25 -28.58
N GLN A 254 -4.83 -7.62 -27.37
CA GLN A 254 -5.49 -8.71 -26.64
C GLN A 254 -6.92 -8.35 -26.25
N MET A 255 -7.19 -7.11 -25.81
CA MET A 255 -8.54 -6.64 -25.49
C MET A 255 -9.46 -6.73 -26.71
N VAL A 256 -9.03 -6.27 -27.89
CA VAL A 256 -9.82 -6.37 -29.14
C VAL A 256 -10.16 -7.83 -29.47
N ARG A 257 -9.20 -8.73 -29.32
CA ARG A 257 -9.44 -10.18 -29.54
C ARG A 257 -10.42 -10.76 -28.53
N LYS A 258 -10.20 -10.50 -27.23
CA LYS A 258 -11.02 -11.03 -26.15
C LYS A 258 -12.44 -10.46 -26.12
N ALA A 259 -12.62 -9.20 -26.49
CA ALA A 259 -13.94 -8.60 -26.63
C ALA A 259 -14.82 -9.37 -27.61
N ARG A 260 -14.28 -9.81 -28.77
CA ARG A 260 -15.03 -10.57 -29.78
C ARG A 260 -15.50 -11.96 -29.30
N GLU A 261 -14.84 -12.52 -28.29
CA GLU A 261 -15.25 -13.79 -27.65
C GLU A 261 -16.48 -13.60 -26.75
N LYS A 262 -16.79 -12.36 -26.36
CA LYS A 262 -17.96 -11.99 -25.54
C LYS A 262 -19.14 -11.58 -26.44
N LYS A 263 -20.35 -11.75 -25.90
CA LYS A 263 -21.58 -11.36 -26.59
C LYS A 263 -22.42 -10.45 -25.72
N ILE A 264 -23.01 -9.42 -26.32
CA ILE A 264 -24.02 -8.57 -25.73
C ILE A 264 -25.21 -8.58 -26.70
N ASN A 265 -26.40 -8.87 -26.21
CA ASN A 265 -27.61 -9.07 -27.03
C ASN A 265 -27.40 -10.11 -28.16
N GLY A 266 -26.66 -11.19 -27.85
CA GLY A 266 -26.37 -12.28 -28.81
C GLY A 266 -25.32 -11.95 -29.87
N ALA A 267 -24.86 -10.70 -30.02
CA ALA A 267 -23.87 -10.27 -31.00
C ALA A 267 -22.45 -10.20 -30.37
N PRO A 268 -21.39 -10.57 -31.11
CA PRO A 268 -20.02 -10.40 -30.65
C PRO A 268 -19.71 -8.93 -30.35
N VAL A 269 -19.02 -8.69 -29.22
CA VAL A 269 -18.62 -7.34 -28.83
C VAL A 269 -17.48 -6.83 -29.71
N GLN A 270 -17.64 -5.64 -30.24
CA GLN A 270 -16.57 -4.91 -30.93
C GLN A 270 -16.21 -3.67 -30.12
N ILE A 271 -14.91 -3.39 -29.97
CA ILE A 271 -14.41 -2.25 -29.21
C ILE A 271 -13.52 -1.35 -30.06
N GLY A 272 -13.51 -0.07 -29.72
CA GLY A 272 -12.46 0.88 -30.09
C GLY A 272 -11.47 1.01 -28.93
N VAL A 273 -10.18 1.13 -29.24
CA VAL A 273 -9.12 1.35 -28.23
C VAL A 273 -8.27 2.54 -28.62
N GLY A 274 -8.19 3.53 -27.72
CA GLY A 274 -7.32 4.70 -27.85
C GLY A 274 -6.13 4.63 -26.90
N LEU A 275 -4.91 4.87 -27.40
CA LEU A 275 -3.66 4.88 -26.63
C LEU A 275 -2.95 6.22 -26.74
N ILE A 276 -2.59 6.81 -25.62
CA ILE A 276 -1.80 8.06 -25.55
C ILE A 276 -0.66 7.87 -24.57
N ALA A 277 0.51 8.43 -24.90
CA ALA A 277 1.63 8.55 -23.97
C ALA A 277 1.92 10.03 -23.70
N GLY A 278 2.19 10.36 -22.43
CA GLY A 278 2.50 11.74 -22.05
C GLY A 278 2.67 11.93 -20.56
N ARG A 279 2.76 13.21 -20.16
CA ARG A 279 2.85 13.59 -18.74
C ARG A 279 1.44 13.71 -18.15
N ILE A 280 1.14 12.84 -17.21
CA ILE A 280 -0.16 12.75 -16.55
C ILE A 280 -0.03 13.00 -15.03
N PHE A 281 -0.97 13.72 -14.48
CA PHE A 281 -1.11 13.87 -13.03
C PHE A 281 -1.76 12.61 -12.48
N CYS A 282 -1.20 12.07 -11.41
CA CYS A 282 -1.69 10.88 -10.72
C CYS A 282 -1.85 11.20 -9.24
N GLY A 283 -3.04 11.00 -8.67
CA GLY A 283 -3.27 11.31 -7.26
C GLY A 283 -4.73 11.33 -6.84
N ASN A 284 -4.97 11.64 -5.56
CA ASN A 284 -6.32 11.78 -5.01
C ASN A 284 -6.97 13.09 -5.48
N VAL A 285 -8.08 12.97 -6.19
CA VAL A 285 -8.88 14.08 -6.71
C VAL A 285 -10.28 14.03 -6.13
N GLY A 286 -10.84 15.18 -5.78
CA GLY A 286 -12.21 15.29 -5.27
C GLY A 286 -12.38 16.36 -4.22
N SER A 287 -13.49 16.27 -3.49
CA SER A 287 -13.83 17.17 -2.38
C SER A 287 -13.25 16.67 -1.06
N GLY A 288 -13.41 17.47 0.01
CA GLY A 288 -13.07 17.03 1.37
C GLY A 288 -13.83 15.78 1.84
N LEU A 289 -15.04 15.55 1.29
CA LEU A 289 -15.93 14.45 1.69
C LEU A 289 -15.80 13.20 0.80
N LYS A 290 -15.40 13.36 -0.48
CA LYS A 290 -15.25 12.24 -1.42
C LYS A 290 -14.02 12.47 -2.29
N LYS A 291 -13.04 11.60 -2.15
CA LYS A 291 -11.82 11.56 -2.97
C LYS A 291 -11.78 10.25 -3.74
N GLN A 292 -11.24 10.32 -4.95
CA GLN A 292 -10.96 9.17 -5.78
C GLN A 292 -9.52 9.28 -6.25
N PHE A 293 -8.77 8.21 -6.14
CA PHE A 293 -7.46 8.13 -6.76
C PHE A 293 -7.66 7.95 -8.27
N THR A 294 -7.04 8.79 -9.07
CA THR A 294 -7.22 8.79 -10.53
C THR A 294 -6.11 9.56 -11.22
N VAL A 295 -6.06 9.45 -12.53
CA VAL A 295 -5.20 10.26 -13.37
C VAL A 295 -5.96 11.38 -14.05
N LEU A 296 -5.30 12.54 -14.20
CA LEU A 296 -5.83 13.72 -14.87
C LEU A 296 -4.77 14.31 -15.80
N GLY A 297 -5.23 14.96 -16.85
CA GLY A 297 -4.37 15.70 -17.78
C GLY A 297 -5.00 15.91 -19.14
N HIS A 298 -4.39 16.78 -19.92
CA HIS A 298 -4.77 16.98 -21.33
C HIS A 298 -4.67 15.65 -22.10
N ASP A 299 -3.59 14.91 -21.88
CA ASP A 299 -3.30 13.65 -22.55
C ASP A 299 -4.32 12.55 -22.20
N VAL A 300 -4.85 12.54 -20.95
CA VAL A 300 -5.92 11.62 -20.55
C VAL A 300 -7.18 11.85 -21.38
N ASN A 301 -7.58 13.12 -21.58
CA ASN A 301 -8.73 13.46 -22.43
C ASN A 301 -8.49 13.13 -23.90
N LEU A 302 -7.25 13.25 -24.36
CA LEU A 302 -6.87 12.91 -25.72
C LEU A 302 -6.99 11.39 -25.98
N ALA A 303 -6.71 10.54 -24.98
CA ALA A 303 -6.86 9.09 -25.11
C ALA A 303 -8.32 8.68 -25.43
N ALA A 304 -9.30 9.28 -24.73
CA ALA A 304 -10.72 9.06 -25.04
C ALA A 304 -11.11 9.54 -26.44
N ARG A 305 -10.46 10.60 -26.94
CA ARG A 305 -10.69 11.09 -28.31
C ARG A 305 -10.04 10.23 -29.38
N CYS A 306 -8.88 9.65 -29.10
CA CYS A 306 -8.27 8.64 -29.96
C CYS A 306 -9.13 7.37 -30.05
N GLU A 307 -9.75 6.96 -28.95
CA GLU A 307 -10.73 5.89 -28.98
C GLU A 307 -11.89 6.27 -29.94
N SER A 308 -12.48 7.43 -29.76
CA SER A 308 -13.59 7.89 -30.65
C SER A 308 -13.18 7.95 -32.13
N ALA A 309 -11.94 8.32 -32.43
CA ALA A 309 -11.41 8.34 -33.79
C ALA A 309 -11.33 6.94 -34.44
N CYS A 310 -11.34 5.87 -33.66
CA CYS A 310 -11.40 4.50 -34.16
C CYS A 310 -12.59 4.28 -35.11
N LYS A 311 -13.73 4.95 -34.85
CA LYS A 311 -14.91 4.87 -35.71
C LYS A 311 -14.65 5.50 -37.07
N ASP A 312 -14.11 6.71 -37.07
CA ASP A 312 -13.89 7.49 -38.31
C ASP A 312 -12.79 6.88 -39.19
N LEU A 313 -11.80 6.28 -38.58
CA LEU A 313 -10.67 5.61 -39.24
C LEU A 313 -10.95 4.13 -39.56
N ASN A 314 -12.14 3.61 -39.26
CA ASN A 314 -12.48 2.18 -39.34
C ASN A 314 -11.39 1.25 -38.76
N ALA A 315 -10.84 1.65 -37.61
CA ALA A 315 -9.74 0.98 -36.93
C ALA A 315 -10.18 0.41 -35.58
N SER A 316 -9.59 -0.67 -35.14
CA SER A 316 -9.83 -1.24 -33.77
C SER A 316 -8.98 -0.54 -32.71
N ILE A 317 -7.77 -0.09 -33.09
CA ILE A 317 -6.82 0.57 -32.19
C ILE A 317 -6.33 1.84 -32.87
N VAL A 318 -6.32 2.94 -32.12
CA VAL A 318 -5.73 4.21 -32.55
C VAL A 318 -4.78 4.69 -31.46
N LEU A 319 -3.59 5.13 -31.86
CA LEU A 319 -2.58 5.60 -30.92
C LEU A 319 -1.90 6.90 -31.39
N SER A 320 -1.42 7.68 -30.43
CA SER A 320 -0.68 8.90 -30.69
C SER A 320 0.74 8.65 -31.21
N GLU A 321 1.32 9.65 -31.86
CA GLU A 321 2.73 9.65 -32.24
C GLU A 321 3.66 9.40 -31.05
N ALA A 322 3.32 9.91 -29.84
CA ALA A 322 4.10 9.71 -28.64
C ALA A 322 4.14 8.23 -28.19
N VAL A 323 3.08 7.45 -28.41
CA VAL A 323 3.09 5.99 -28.21
C VAL A 323 3.91 5.33 -29.30
N TYR A 324 3.64 5.65 -30.59
CA TYR A 324 4.34 5.09 -31.74
C TYR A 324 5.87 5.18 -31.58
N ASN A 325 6.37 6.35 -31.17
CA ASN A 325 7.81 6.59 -30.99
C ASN A 325 8.46 5.75 -29.87
N ARG A 326 7.65 5.17 -28.97
CA ARG A 326 8.10 4.31 -27.86
C ARG A 326 7.96 2.82 -28.16
N LEU A 327 7.34 2.45 -29.28
CA LEU A 327 7.18 1.06 -29.71
C LEU A 327 8.45 0.51 -30.35
N LEU A 328 8.58 -0.81 -30.35
CA LEU A 328 9.63 -1.51 -31.10
C LEU A 328 9.36 -1.43 -32.61
N ASP A 329 10.40 -1.55 -33.44
CA ASP A 329 10.28 -1.48 -34.90
C ASP A 329 9.34 -2.56 -35.46
N THR A 330 9.32 -3.74 -34.86
CA THR A 330 8.40 -4.83 -35.22
C THR A 330 6.94 -4.47 -34.94
N GLU A 331 6.66 -3.73 -33.85
CA GLU A 331 5.32 -3.26 -33.51
C GLU A 331 4.88 -2.09 -34.40
N ARG A 332 5.80 -1.19 -34.71
CA ARG A 332 5.56 -0.05 -35.60
C ARG A 332 5.16 -0.51 -37.00
N SER A 333 5.71 -1.61 -37.50
CA SER A 333 5.41 -2.14 -38.83
C SER A 333 3.95 -2.61 -39.00
N GLU A 334 3.22 -2.84 -37.89
CA GLU A 334 1.81 -3.22 -37.91
C GLU A 334 0.87 -2.00 -38.08
N LEU A 335 1.41 -0.77 -38.07
CA LEU A 335 0.62 0.46 -37.91
C LEU A 335 0.53 1.27 -39.20
N THR A 336 -0.67 1.78 -39.46
CA THR A 336 -0.95 2.71 -40.55
C THR A 336 -0.94 4.15 -40.08
N LEU A 337 -0.15 5.02 -40.70
CA LEU A 337 -0.10 6.45 -40.38
C LEU A 337 -1.28 7.21 -40.98
N HIS A 338 -1.90 8.07 -40.20
CA HIS A 338 -2.86 9.08 -40.57
C HIS A 338 -2.29 10.48 -40.24
N PRO A 339 -1.72 11.22 -41.19
CA PRO A 339 -0.89 12.38 -40.89
C PRO A 339 -1.65 13.61 -40.37
N ALA A 340 -2.95 13.70 -40.59
CA ALA A 340 -3.79 14.82 -40.20
C ALA A 340 -5.21 14.33 -39.88
N VAL A 341 -5.45 13.95 -38.64
CA VAL A 341 -6.78 13.60 -38.15
C VAL A 341 -7.30 14.74 -37.31
N SER A 342 -8.46 15.28 -37.63
CA SER A 342 -9.07 16.37 -36.87
C SER A 342 -9.64 15.81 -35.56
N VAL A 343 -9.00 16.14 -34.44
CA VAL A 343 -9.42 15.71 -33.09
C VAL A 343 -10.06 16.88 -32.38
N LYS A 344 -11.33 16.73 -31.98
CA LYS A 344 -12.13 17.79 -31.34
C LYS A 344 -11.39 18.44 -30.18
N GLY A 345 -11.17 19.77 -30.26
CA GLY A 345 -10.54 20.58 -29.20
C GLY A 345 -9.02 20.38 -29.06
N VAL A 346 -8.38 19.74 -30.04
CA VAL A 346 -6.92 19.59 -30.12
C VAL A 346 -6.43 20.16 -31.49
N GLY A 347 -7.21 19.96 -32.54
CA GLY A 347 -6.82 20.28 -33.91
C GLY A 347 -6.37 19.03 -34.69
N ASP A 348 -5.64 19.25 -35.77
CA ASP A 348 -5.13 18.17 -36.59
C ASP A 348 -3.88 17.56 -35.99
N VAL A 349 -3.89 16.25 -35.80
CA VAL A 349 -2.80 15.48 -35.19
C VAL A 349 -2.47 14.23 -36.00
N ALA A 350 -1.23 13.83 -35.97
CA ALA A 350 -0.81 12.55 -36.53
C ALA A 350 -1.23 11.41 -35.62
N LEU A 351 -1.97 10.45 -36.16
CA LEU A 351 -2.39 9.25 -35.44
C LEU A 351 -1.95 8.00 -36.22
N TYR A 352 -1.81 6.91 -35.50
CA TYR A 352 -1.47 5.60 -36.04
C TYR A 352 -2.56 4.60 -35.69
N SER A 353 -2.85 3.65 -36.58
CA SER A 353 -3.96 2.73 -36.35
C SER A 353 -3.67 1.29 -36.77
N ILE A 354 -4.44 0.37 -36.18
CA ILE A 354 -4.61 -1.00 -36.69
C ILE A 354 -6.06 -1.15 -37.13
N GLY A 355 -6.24 -1.64 -38.37
CA GLY A 355 -7.54 -1.91 -38.98
C GLY A 355 -8.35 -3.00 -38.22
N ASN A 356 -9.66 -3.01 -38.44
CA ASN A 356 -10.57 -3.94 -37.75
C ASN A 356 -10.28 -5.43 -38.01
N GLN A 357 -9.65 -5.78 -39.14
CA GLN A 357 -9.33 -7.17 -39.48
C GLN A 357 -7.91 -7.57 -39.01
N GLU A 358 -6.94 -6.68 -39.06
CA GLU A 358 -5.53 -6.94 -38.76
C GLU A 358 -5.22 -7.18 -37.29
N ALA A 359 -6.02 -6.59 -36.37
CA ALA A 359 -5.85 -6.76 -34.93
C ALA A 359 -6.12 -8.22 -34.45
N VAL A 360 -6.68 -9.08 -35.30
CA VAL A 360 -7.08 -10.46 -34.96
C VAL A 360 -6.07 -11.48 -35.46
N ASP A 361 -5.38 -11.20 -36.58
CA ASP A 361 -4.58 -12.17 -37.30
C ASP A 361 -3.10 -12.25 -36.90
N THR A 362 -2.64 -11.40 -35.95
CA THR A 362 -1.24 -11.44 -35.51
C THR A 362 -1.05 -12.55 -34.47
N PRO A 363 -0.40 -13.69 -34.79
CA PRO A 363 -0.18 -14.77 -33.83
C PRO A 363 0.79 -14.32 -32.74
N GLN A 364 0.43 -14.55 -31.48
CA GLN A 364 1.39 -14.48 -30.38
C GLN A 364 2.55 -15.43 -30.70
N LYS A 365 3.76 -14.90 -30.93
CA LYS A 365 4.96 -15.71 -30.81
C LYS A 365 5.06 -16.10 -29.34
N GLU A 366 4.72 -17.36 -29.03
CA GLU A 366 5.03 -17.97 -27.75
C GLU A 366 6.52 -17.73 -27.48
N GLY A 367 6.81 -16.90 -26.47
CA GLY A 367 8.14 -16.67 -25.97
C GLY A 367 8.67 -17.97 -25.41
N THR A 368 9.51 -18.65 -26.16
CA THR A 368 10.40 -19.67 -25.62
C THR A 368 11.32 -19.00 -24.60
N ARG A 369 11.34 -19.54 -23.42
CA ARG A 369 12.06 -19.17 -22.20
C ARG A 369 13.53 -18.83 -22.43
#